data_23590d63efede66bbc173fa840c6d8e0
#
_entry.id   23590d63efede66bbc173fa840c6d8e0
#
_cell.length_a   1.000
_cell.length_b   1.000
_cell.length_c   1.000
_cell.angle_alpha   90.00
_cell.angle_beta   90.00
_cell.angle_gamma   90.00
#
_symmetry.space_group_name_H-M   'P 1'
#
loop_
_entity.id
_entity.type
_entity.pdbx_description
1 polymer ?
#
loop_
_entity_poly.entity_id
_entity_poly.type
_entity_poly.pdbx_seq_one_letter_code
_entity_poly.pdbx_strand_id
1 'polypeptide(L)'
;LIFDERGQLQKNEDGLRQCVAEYVAQLAATHDTVNTEREFCTTSGRTVQVYSSVYGWKIDQEKEIETIMQEMIAGVQINREPVYAMRANARGMNDIGNTYIEVDLSAQHLYYYQDGSIILESDIVSGDMQYAERQTPPGIFQLYYKKSPSVLKGKMLENGKYEYERPVTYWMPFNGGIGFHDASWQPYFGGNRFREGGGSHGCINLPADKAAELYNRIDESVPIVCFY
;
A
#
# COMPACT_ATOMS: atom_id res chain seq x y z
N LEU A 1 -34.09 -15.53 -20.75
CA LEU A 1 -34.60 -16.20 -21.96
C LEU A 1 -35.34 -15.15 -22.81
N ILE A 2 -35.12 -15.16 -24.09
CA ILE A 2 -35.81 -14.32 -25.10
C ILE A 2 -36.33 -15.21 -26.19
N PHE A 3 -37.36 -14.79 -26.94
CA PHE A 3 -37.80 -15.44 -28.15
C PHE A 3 -37.14 -14.79 -29.38
N ASP A 4 -36.62 -15.62 -30.27
CA ASP A 4 -36.13 -15.12 -31.56
C ASP A 4 -37.27 -14.74 -32.49
N GLU A 5 -36.94 -14.24 -33.68
CA GLU A 5 -37.93 -13.84 -34.71
C GLU A 5 -38.83 -15.00 -35.18
N ARG A 6 -38.44 -16.24 -34.89
CA ARG A 6 -39.19 -17.47 -35.20
C ARG A 6 -39.98 -17.99 -34.02
N GLY A 7 -39.99 -17.28 -32.88
CA GLY A 7 -40.65 -17.68 -31.64
C GLY A 7 -39.97 -18.83 -30.91
N GLN A 8 -38.69 -19.11 -31.19
CA GLN A 8 -37.91 -20.11 -30.47
C GLN A 8 -37.23 -19.48 -29.27
N LEU A 9 -37.22 -20.24 -28.15
CA LEU A 9 -36.60 -19.79 -26.91
C LEU A 9 -35.06 -19.78 -27.03
N GLN A 10 -34.49 -18.62 -26.88
CA GLN A 10 -33.05 -18.38 -26.94
C GLN A 10 -32.50 -18.01 -25.57
N LYS A 11 -31.21 -18.32 -25.31
CA LYS A 11 -30.52 -17.78 -24.16
C LYS A 11 -30.29 -16.29 -24.38
N ASN A 12 -30.67 -15.47 -23.42
CA ASN A 12 -30.36 -14.04 -23.41
C ASN A 12 -28.99 -13.87 -22.70
N GLU A 13 -27.90 -14.05 -23.42
CA GLU A 13 -26.54 -13.93 -22.85
C GLU A 13 -26.22 -12.51 -22.43
N ASP A 14 -26.65 -11.50 -23.18
CA ASP A 14 -26.43 -10.09 -22.85
C ASP A 14 -27.19 -9.71 -21.56
N GLY A 15 -28.45 -10.11 -21.44
CA GLY A 15 -29.22 -9.88 -20.21
C GLY A 15 -28.65 -10.63 -19.00
N LEU A 16 -28.14 -11.84 -19.19
CA LEU A 16 -27.45 -12.57 -18.13
C LEU A 16 -26.17 -11.86 -17.70
N ARG A 17 -25.35 -11.44 -18.69
CA ARG A 17 -24.11 -10.68 -18.40
C ARG A 17 -24.38 -9.39 -17.63
N GLN A 18 -25.46 -8.68 -17.99
CA GLN A 18 -25.86 -7.48 -17.26
C GLN A 18 -26.23 -7.80 -15.79
N CYS A 19 -27.02 -8.82 -15.53
CA CYS A 19 -27.35 -9.22 -14.16
C CYS A 19 -26.10 -9.63 -13.35
N VAL A 20 -25.17 -10.34 -13.96
CA VAL A 20 -23.89 -10.70 -13.34
C VAL A 20 -23.05 -9.46 -13.06
N ALA A 21 -23.00 -8.50 -13.98
CA ALA A 21 -22.26 -7.25 -13.79
C ALA A 21 -22.83 -6.43 -12.65
N GLU A 22 -24.17 -6.33 -12.53
CA GLU A 22 -24.82 -5.65 -11.41
C GLU A 22 -24.52 -6.33 -10.06
N TYR A 23 -24.53 -7.66 -10.01
CA TYR A 23 -24.16 -8.43 -8.84
C TYR A 23 -22.70 -8.18 -8.43
N VAL A 24 -21.77 -8.26 -9.39
CA VAL A 24 -20.32 -8.06 -9.13
C VAL A 24 -20.05 -6.62 -8.68
N ALA A 25 -20.73 -5.64 -9.28
CA ALA A 25 -20.61 -4.24 -8.85
C ALA A 25 -21.10 -4.04 -7.40
N GLN A 26 -22.19 -4.68 -7.02
CA GLN A 26 -22.69 -4.64 -5.63
C GLN A 26 -21.75 -5.38 -4.67
N LEU A 27 -21.18 -6.51 -5.09
CA LEU A 27 -20.18 -7.24 -4.32
C LEU A 27 -18.93 -6.36 -4.07
N ALA A 28 -18.42 -5.71 -5.12
CA ALA A 28 -17.30 -4.79 -5.01
C ALA A 28 -17.61 -3.60 -4.09
N ALA A 29 -18.79 -2.97 -4.23
CA ALA A 29 -19.20 -1.84 -3.39
C ALA A 29 -19.27 -2.19 -1.89
N THR A 30 -19.48 -3.45 -1.54
CA THR A 30 -19.59 -3.90 -0.14
C THR A 30 -18.32 -4.47 0.44
N HIS A 31 -17.37 -4.91 -0.41
CA HIS A 31 -16.18 -5.64 0.04
C HIS A 31 -14.85 -4.99 -0.34
N ASP A 32 -14.82 -4.10 -1.32
CA ASP A 32 -13.61 -3.36 -1.66
C ASP A 32 -13.28 -2.35 -0.56
N THR A 33 -12.01 -2.34 -0.15
CA THR A 33 -11.49 -1.40 0.84
C THR A 33 -10.53 -0.39 0.24
N VAL A 34 -10.05 -0.63 -0.98
CA VAL A 34 -9.26 0.38 -1.72
C VAL A 34 -10.10 1.65 -1.94
N ASN A 35 -9.49 2.83 -1.87
CA ASN A 35 -10.15 4.13 -1.92
C ASN A 35 -11.15 4.40 -0.77
N THR A 36 -10.98 3.75 0.36
CA THR A 36 -11.78 4.04 1.56
C THR A 36 -10.88 4.57 2.68
N GLU A 37 -11.47 5.32 3.60
CA GLU A 37 -10.84 5.70 4.86
C GLU A 37 -10.99 4.57 5.88
N ARG A 38 -9.98 4.40 6.72
CA ARG A 38 -9.95 3.42 7.80
C ARG A 38 -9.58 4.10 9.10
N GLU A 39 -10.26 3.74 10.16
CA GLU A 39 -9.80 4.08 11.50
C GLU A 39 -8.60 3.22 11.87
N PHE A 40 -7.52 3.87 12.26
CA PHE A 40 -6.30 3.22 12.71
C PHE A 40 -5.97 3.68 14.14
N CYS A 41 -5.91 2.72 15.06
CA CYS A 41 -5.49 2.97 16.44
C CYS A 41 -3.97 2.88 16.51
N THR A 42 -3.32 4.00 16.77
CA THR A 42 -1.86 4.13 16.79
C THR A 42 -1.25 3.56 18.07
N THR A 43 0.05 3.26 18.05
CA THR A 43 0.82 2.83 19.23
C THR A 43 0.71 3.83 20.38
N SER A 44 0.59 5.13 20.11
CA SER A 44 0.38 6.17 21.12
C SER A 44 -1.05 6.24 21.68
N GLY A 45 -1.98 5.39 21.20
CA GLY A 45 -3.38 5.35 21.63
C GLY A 45 -4.27 6.40 20.95
N ARG A 46 -3.78 7.13 19.94
CA ARG A 46 -4.61 8.03 19.12
C ARG A 46 -5.37 7.21 18.06
N THR A 47 -6.55 7.64 17.70
CA THR A 47 -7.24 7.16 16.49
C THR A 47 -7.03 8.16 15.37
N VAL A 48 -6.54 7.68 14.24
CA VAL A 48 -6.32 8.48 13.02
C VAL A 48 -7.09 7.88 11.86
N GLN A 49 -7.48 8.72 10.90
CA GLN A 49 -8.06 8.26 9.64
C GLN A 49 -6.93 8.09 8.62
N VAL A 50 -6.85 6.91 8.01
CA VAL A 50 -5.87 6.60 6.98
C VAL A 50 -6.57 6.18 5.69
N TYR A 51 -6.12 6.75 4.58
CA TYR A 51 -6.66 6.48 3.25
C TYR A 51 -5.60 5.81 2.38
N SER A 52 -6.02 4.95 1.46
CA SER A 52 -5.14 4.45 0.41
C SER A 52 -5.88 4.17 -0.89
N SER A 53 -5.26 4.60 -2.00
CA SER A 53 -5.63 4.21 -3.36
C SER A 53 -4.78 3.06 -3.91
N VAL A 54 -3.74 2.66 -3.16
CA VAL A 54 -2.73 1.67 -3.60
C VAL A 54 -2.63 0.46 -2.66
N TYR A 55 -3.50 0.39 -1.65
CA TYR A 55 -3.60 -0.73 -0.71
C TYR A 55 -5.07 -1.01 -0.38
N GLY A 56 -5.44 -2.27 -0.29
CA GLY A 56 -6.78 -2.72 0.10
C GLY A 56 -7.24 -3.94 -0.70
N TRP A 57 -8.44 -4.39 -0.42
CA TRP A 57 -9.17 -5.34 -1.24
C TRP A 57 -9.78 -4.62 -2.42
N LYS A 58 -9.62 -5.19 -3.63
CA LYS A 58 -10.27 -4.71 -4.85
C LYS A 58 -10.61 -5.89 -5.74
N ILE A 59 -11.87 -6.07 -6.05
CA ILE A 59 -12.35 -7.07 -7.00
C ILE A 59 -11.99 -6.63 -8.41
N ASP A 60 -11.43 -7.54 -9.22
CA ASP A 60 -11.30 -7.39 -10.67
C ASP A 60 -12.67 -7.70 -11.28
N GLN A 61 -13.52 -6.66 -11.36
CA GLN A 61 -14.92 -6.83 -11.74
C GLN A 61 -15.06 -7.46 -13.14
N GLU A 62 -14.20 -7.09 -14.09
CA GLU A 62 -14.27 -7.60 -15.45
C GLU A 62 -13.95 -9.10 -15.50
N LYS A 63 -12.84 -9.49 -14.86
CA LYS A 63 -12.48 -10.93 -14.77
C LYS A 63 -13.47 -11.72 -13.95
N GLU A 64 -14.04 -11.17 -12.90
CA GLU A 64 -15.03 -11.84 -12.07
C GLU A 64 -16.31 -12.10 -12.86
N ILE A 65 -16.79 -11.10 -13.63
CA ILE A 65 -17.95 -11.27 -14.52
C ILE A 65 -17.70 -12.39 -15.52
N GLU A 66 -16.54 -12.39 -16.18
CA GLU A 66 -16.19 -13.44 -17.14
C GLU A 66 -16.12 -14.81 -16.50
N THR A 67 -15.54 -14.92 -15.32
CA THR A 67 -15.42 -16.17 -14.58
C THR A 67 -16.80 -16.70 -14.20
N ILE A 68 -17.68 -15.87 -13.63
CA ILE A 68 -19.04 -16.27 -13.28
C ILE A 68 -19.82 -16.72 -14.54
N MET A 69 -19.72 -15.99 -15.65
CA MET A 69 -20.39 -16.35 -16.90
C MET A 69 -19.94 -17.72 -17.40
N GLN A 70 -18.65 -18.02 -17.35
CA GLN A 70 -18.11 -19.32 -17.74
C GLN A 70 -18.61 -20.45 -16.82
N GLU A 71 -18.62 -20.24 -15.51
CA GLU A 71 -19.13 -21.18 -14.51
C GLU A 71 -20.62 -21.47 -14.71
N MET A 72 -21.43 -20.45 -15.00
CA MET A 72 -22.86 -20.60 -15.29
C MET A 72 -23.13 -21.36 -16.59
N ILE A 73 -22.35 -21.08 -17.62
CA ILE A 73 -22.45 -21.81 -18.90
C ILE A 73 -22.08 -23.29 -18.72
N ALA A 74 -21.05 -23.58 -17.94
CA ALA A 74 -20.61 -24.91 -17.60
C ALA A 74 -21.57 -25.69 -16.67
N GLY A 75 -22.52 -25.00 -16.04
CA GLY A 75 -23.46 -25.56 -15.07
C GLY A 75 -22.79 -26.05 -13.78
N VAL A 76 -21.68 -25.45 -13.40
CA VAL A 76 -20.88 -25.83 -12.22
C VAL A 76 -21.25 -24.93 -11.06
N GLN A 77 -21.50 -25.53 -9.89
CA GLN A 77 -21.64 -24.78 -8.64
C GLN A 77 -20.28 -24.80 -7.93
N ILE A 78 -19.68 -23.62 -7.80
CA ILE A 78 -18.35 -23.45 -7.19
C ILE A 78 -18.48 -22.52 -5.98
N ASN A 79 -17.84 -22.90 -4.88
CA ASN A 79 -17.62 -22.02 -3.73
C ASN A 79 -16.17 -21.55 -3.76
N ARG A 80 -15.95 -20.29 -4.13
CA ARG A 80 -14.63 -19.67 -4.25
C ARG A 80 -14.65 -18.22 -3.84
N GLU A 81 -13.48 -17.64 -3.65
CA GLU A 81 -13.30 -16.21 -3.54
C GLU A 81 -13.46 -15.52 -4.91
N PRO A 82 -13.88 -14.24 -4.92
CA PRO A 82 -13.83 -13.43 -6.13
C PRO A 82 -12.43 -13.32 -6.71
N VAL A 83 -12.34 -13.01 -7.99
CA VAL A 83 -11.09 -12.64 -8.62
C VAL A 83 -10.70 -11.24 -8.16
N TYR A 84 -9.55 -11.09 -7.51
CA TYR A 84 -9.09 -9.81 -7.00
C TYR A 84 -8.04 -9.18 -7.90
N ALA A 85 -8.18 -7.88 -8.16
CA ALA A 85 -7.16 -7.03 -8.76
C ALA A 85 -6.12 -6.60 -7.71
N MET A 86 -6.54 -6.49 -6.43
CA MET A 86 -5.67 -6.14 -5.30
C MET A 86 -6.10 -6.92 -4.06
N ARG A 87 -5.11 -7.34 -3.26
CA ARG A 87 -5.34 -8.06 -2.00
C ARG A 87 -4.70 -7.33 -0.84
N ALA A 88 -5.43 -7.19 0.25
CA ALA A 88 -4.90 -6.71 1.52
C ALA A 88 -4.40 -7.87 2.40
N ASN A 89 -3.72 -7.52 3.48
CA ASN A 89 -3.10 -8.49 4.39
C ASN A 89 -4.10 -9.22 5.30
N ALA A 90 -5.21 -8.57 5.63
CA ALA A 90 -6.25 -9.15 6.48
C ALA A 90 -7.65 -8.99 5.87
N ARG A 91 -8.61 -9.78 6.35
CA ARG A 91 -10.01 -9.71 5.94
C ARG A 91 -10.78 -8.70 6.77
N GLY A 92 -11.84 -8.14 6.17
CA GLY A 92 -12.75 -7.20 6.82
C GLY A 92 -12.32 -5.75 6.71
N MET A 93 -12.98 -4.88 7.46
CA MET A 93 -12.73 -3.43 7.43
C MET A 93 -11.35 -3.05 7.99
N ASN A 94 -10.82 -3.84 8.93
CA ASN A 94 -9.41 -3.74 9.34
C ASN A 94 -8.56 -4.66 8.46
N ASP A 95 -8.35 -4.24 7.23
CA ASP A 95 -7.58 -4.99 6.24
C ASP A 95 -6.05 -4.87 6.43
N ILE A 96 -5.58 -4.03 7.36
CA ILE A 96 -4.18 -3.90 7.76
C ILE A 96 -3.73 -5.14 8.55
N GLY A 97 -4.59 -5.66 9.45
CA GLY A 97 -4.31 -6.81 10.29
C GLY A 97 -3.38 -6.49 11.46
N ASN A 98 -2.67 -7.53 11.96
CA ASN A 98 -1.82 -7.44 13.15
C ASN A 98 -0.30 -7.46 12.83
N THR A 99 0.06 -7.55 11.54
CA THR A 99 1.45 -7.47 11.05
C THR A 99 1.54 -6.29 10.10
N TYR A 100 2.17 -5.20 10.54
CA TYR A 100 2.26 -3.95 9.80
C TYR A 100 3.42 -3.09 10.31
N ILE A 101 3.81 -2.10 9.51
CA ILE A 101 4.70 -1.02 9.93
C ILE A 101 3.86 0.23 10.16
N GLU A 102 3.99 0.80 11.35
CA GLU A 102 3.46 2.09 11.73
C GLU A 102 4.57 3.15 11.63
N VAL A 103 4.29 4.24 10.91
CA VAL A 103 5.20 5.38 10.77
C VAL A 103 4.49 6.62 11.27
N ASP A 104 4.74 7.00 12.52
CA ASP A 104 4.27 8.28 13.10
C ASP A 104 5.19 9.40 12.61
N LEU A 105 4.75 10.11 11.57
CA LEU A 105 5.47 11.22 10.97
C LEU A 105 5.55 12.43 11.89
N SER A 106 4.60 12.60 12.83
CA SER A 106 4.63 13.67 13.82
C SER A 106 5.62 13.40 14.92
N ALA A 107 5.67 12.16 15.42
CA ALA A 107 6.60 11.72 16.46
C ALA A 107 8.01 11.41 15.90
N GLN A 108 8.13 11.27 14.59
CA GLN A 108 9.35 10.80 13.90
C GLN A 108 9.82 9.45 14.42
N HIS A 109 8.87 8.51 14.52
CA HIS A 109 9.12 7.18 15.04
C HIS A 109 8.45 6.12 14.18
N LEU A 110 9.09 4.95 14.08
CA LEU A 110 8.62 3.77 13.37
C LEU A 110 8.47 2.61 14.34
N TYR A 111 7.36 1.88 14.22
CA TYR A 111 7.13 0.61 14.88
C TYR A 111 6.86 -0.47 13.83
N TYR A 112 7.46 -1.63 13.97
CA TYR A 112 7.11 -2.81 13.18
C TYR A 112 6.45 -3.86 14.08
N TYR A 113 5.19 -4.10 13.80
CA TYR A 113 4.40 -5.13 14.44
C TYR A 113 4.43 -6.44 13.64
N GLN A 114 4.61 -7.54 14.32
CA GLN A 114 4.40 -8.88 13.80
C GLN A 114 3.48 -9.62 14.77
N ASP A 115 2.34 -10.12 14.25
CA ASP A 115 1.32 -10.84 15.03
C ASP A 115 0.89 -10.10 16.32
N GLY A 116 0.76 -8.76 16.22
CA GLY A 116 0.36 -7.88 17.31
C GLY A 116 1.46 -7.53 18.32
N SER A 117 2.70 -7.96 18.10
CA SER A 117 3.84 -7.64 18.96
C SER A 117 4.83 -6.74 18.23
N ILE A 118 5.38 -5.73 18.92
CA ILE A 118 6.45 -4.89 18.38
C ILE A 118 7.73 -5.73 18.32
N ILE A 119 8.29 -5.87 17.12
CA ILE A 119 9.53 -6.62 16.88
C ILE A 119 10.70 -5.72 16.48
N LEU A 120 10.41 -4.45 16.09
CA LEU A 120 11.40 -3.43 15.83
C LEU A 120 10.77 -2.07 16.07
N GLU A 121 11.55 -1.16 16.64
CA GLU A 121 11.23 0.26 16.73
C GLU A 121 12.47 1.12 16.45
N SER A 122 12.25 2.32 15.94
CA SER A 122 13.34 3.24 15.58
C SER A 122 12.86 4.67 15.49
N ASP A 123 13.67 5.59 15.98
CA ASP A 123 13.59 6.98 15.54
C ASP A 123 13.94 7.10 14.06
N ILE A 124 13.29 8.01 13.36
CA ILE A 124 13.42 8.22 11.92
C ILE A 124 13.71 9.69 11.60
N VAL A 125 14.03 9.95 10.33
CA VAL A 125 13.89 11.30 9.74
C VAL A 125 13.10 11.15 8.44
N SER A 126 11.89 11.71 8.43
CA SER A 126 10.99 11.71 7.27
C SER A 126 11.27 12.88 6.32
N GLY A 127 10.38 13.07 5.35
CA GLY A 127 10.43 14.17 4.38
C GLY A 127 10.41 15.55 5.02
N ASP A 128 11.11 16.51 4.40
CA ASP A 128 11.25 17.88 4.88
C ASP A 128 9.92 18.65 4.76
N MET A 129 9.39 19.08 5.89
CA MET A 129 8.11 19.80 5.96
C MET A 129 8.17 21.23 5.42
N GLN A 130 9.38 21.78 5.21
CA GLN A 130 9.54 23.13 4.63
C GLN A 130 9.19 23.16 3.12
N TYR A 131 9.18 21.99 2.47
CA TYR A 131 8.91 21.85 1.04
C TYR A 131 7.77 20.85 0.82
N ALA A 132 6.65 21.31 0.28
CA ALA A 132 5.47 20.47 0.08
C ALA A 132 5.77 19.20 -0.75
N GLU A 133 6.62 19.33 -1.77
CA GLU A 133 7.03 18.23 -2.66
C GLU A 133 8.01 17.23 -2.03
N ARG A 134 8.52 17.54 -0.84
CA ARG A 134 9.43 16.65 -0.08
C ARG A 134 8.77 15.98 1.11
N GLN A 135 7.55 16.33 1.44
CA GLN A 135 6.85 15.71 2.55
C GLN A 135 6.60 14.23 2.29
N THR A 136 6.74 13.41 3.31
CA THR A 136 6.28 12.02 3.24
C THR A 136 4.75 12.01 3.24
N PRO A 137 4.08 11.48 2.21
CA PRO A 137 2.63 11.46 2.18
C PRO A 137 2.07 10.46 3.22
N PRO A 138 0.98 10.84 3.93
CA PRO A 138 0.24 9.87 4.74
C PRO A 138 -0.49 8.87 3.84
N GLY A 139 -0.81 7.69 4.39
CA GLY A 139 -1.55 6.66 3.69
C GLY A 139 -1.11 5.26 4.08
N ILE A 140 -1.65 4.27 3.36
CA ILE A 140 -1.25 2.87 3.52
C ILE A 140 -0.60 2.41 2.22
N PHE A 141 0.57 1.80 2.34
CA PHE A 141 1.43 1.37 1.24
C PHE A 141 1.90 -0.07 1.45
N GLN A 142 2.59 -0.62 0.45
CA GLN A 142 3.34 -1.88 0.53
C GLN A 142 4.68 -1.71 -0.16
N LEU A 143 5.66 -2.53 0.20
CA LEU A 143 6.94 -2.54 -0.49
C LEU A 143 6.76 -2.95 -1.95
N TYR A 144 7.53 -2.30 -2.82
CA TYR A 144 7.64 -2.75 -4.21
C TYR A 144 8.67 -3.87 -4.37
N TYR A 145 9.79 -3.75 -3.68
CA TYR A 145 10.92 -4.69 -3.66
C TYR A 145 11.92 -4.29 -2.57
N LYS A 146 12.93 -5.13 -2.38
CA LYS A 146 14.11 -4.82 -1.55
C LYS A 146 15.38 -4.89 -2.40
N LYS A 147 16.31 -3.98 -2.18
CA LYS A 147 17.60 -3.95 -2.89
C LYS A 147 18.76 -3.55 -1.97
N SER A 148 19.86 -4.28 -2.05
CA SER A 148 21.09 -4.00 -1.30
C SER A 148 22.31 -4.43 -2.13
N PRO A 149 23.32 -3.55 -2.37
CA PRO A 149 23.30 -2.10 -2.18
C PRO A 149 22.50 -1.38 -3.27
N SER A 150 22.21 -0.08 -3.06
CA SER A 150 21.55 0.77 -4.04
C SER A 150 22.13 2.18 -4.09
N VAL A 151 21.77 2.93 -5.12
CA VAL A 151 22.10 4.37 -5.23
C VAL A 151 20.79 5.13 -5.45
N LEU A 152 20.45 5.99 -4.50
CA LEU A 152 19.32 6.89 -4.61
C LEU A 152 19.66 8.06 -5.52
N LYS A 153 18.76 8.40 -6.44
CA LYS A 153 18.98 9.47 -7.42
C LYS A 153 17.84 10.48 -7.31
N GLY A 154 18.21 11.75 -7.22
CA GLY A 154 17.28 12.86 -7.31
C GLY A 154 16.73 13.06 -8.73
N LYS A 155 16.04 14.17 -8.95
CA LYS A 155 15.54 14.53 -10.29
C LYS A 155 16.72 14.68 -11.27
N MET A 156 16.48 14.29 -12.52
CA MET A 156 17.41 14.60 -13.59
C MET A 156 17.29 16.09 -13.95
N LEU A 157 18.40 16.81 -13.91
CA LEU A 157 18.50 18.21 -14.26
C LEU A 157 18.66 18.37 -15.78
N GLU A 158 18.43 19.59 -16.29
CA GLU A 158 18.56 19.91 -17.73
C GLU A 158 19.96 19.62 -18.30
N ASN A 159 20.99 19.65 -17.45
CA ASN A 159 22.37 19.33 -17.81
C ASN A 159 22.69 17.82 -17.88
N GLY A 160 21.66 16.95 -17.74
CA GLY A 160 21.79 15.49 -17.77
C GLY A 160 22.39 14.86 -16.51
N LYS A 161 22.61 15.63 -15.43
CA LYS A 161 23.05 15.12 -14.13
C LYS A 161 21.87 14.99 -13.17
N TYR A 162 22.00 14.09 -12.20
CA TYR A 162 21.03 14.02 -11.10
C TYR A 162 21.29 15.14 -10.08
N GLU A 163 20.21 15.65 -9.47
CA GLU A 163 20.27 16.65 -8.39
C GLU A 163 21.17 16.14 -7.24
N TYR A 164 21.07 14.86 -6.96
CA TYR A 164 21.96 14.13 -6.05
C TYR A 164 22.06 12.67 -6.46
N GLU A 165 23.15 12.02 -6.05
CA GLU A 165 23.35 10.58 -6.03
C GLU A 165 23.86 10.20 -4.64
N ARG A 166 23.13 9.31 -3.96
CA ARG A 166 23.46 8.88 -2.60
C ARG A 166 23.52 7.35 -2.53
N PRO A 167 24.68 6.77 -2.29
CA PRO A 167 24.78 5.34 -2.03
C PRO A 167 24.12 5.02 -0.67
N VAL A 168 23.36 3.92 -0.65
CA VAL A 168 22.73 3.34 0.53
C VAL A 168 22.98 1.84 0.55
N THR A 169 23.05 1.27 1.74
CA THR A 169 23.23 -0.17 1.88
C THR A 169 21.89 -0.90 1.67
N TYR A 170 20.82 -0.35 2.20
CA TYR A 170 19.48 -0.95 2.15
C TYR A 170 18.50 0.01 1.51
N TRP A 171 17.73 -0.48 0.54
CA TRP A 171 16.69 0.27 -0.14
C TRP A 171 15.40 -0.53 -0.19
N MET A 172 14.33 0.05 0.32
CA MET A 172 13.02 -0.59 0.48
C MET A 172 11.92 0.41 0.05
N PRO A 173 11.68 0.59 -1.28
CA PRO A 173 10.70 1.54 -1.79
C PRO A 173 9.26 1.03 -1.60
N PHE A 174 8.34 1.97 -1.28
CA PHE A 174 6.93 1.67 -1.06
C PHE A 174 5.95 2.67 -1.69
N ASN A 175 6.45 3.87 -2.12
CA ASN A 175 5.61 4.87 -2.77
C ASN A 175 6.41 5.68 -3.80
N GLY A 176 6.35 5.29 -5.07
CA GLY A 176 7.16 5.90 -6.14
C GLY A 176 8.65 5.85 -5.82
N GLY A 177 9.27 7.03 -5.65
CA GLY A 177 10.66 7.17 -5.23
C GLY A 177 10.88 7.25 -3.71
N ILE A 178 9.83 7.03 -2.91
CA ILE A 178 9.87 7.08 -1.44
C ILE A 178 10.02 5.66 -0.89
N GLY A 179 10.92 5.48 0.07
CA GLY A 179 11.17 4.21 0.72
C GLY A 179 11.94 4.35 2.02
N PHE A 180 12.16 3.23 2.70
CA PHE A 180 13.08 3.15 3.83
C PHE A 180 14.51 2.92 3.35
N HIS A 181 15.47 3.56 3.99
CA HIS A 181 16.90 3.34 3.74
C HIS A 181 17.76 3.79 4.92
N ASP A 182 19.00 3.27 4.99
CA ASP A 182 20.02 3.75 5.90
C ASP A 182 20.49 5.16 5.51
N ALA A 183 20.76 6.00 6.50
CA ALA A 183 21.14 7.39 6.28
C ALA A 183 22.27 7.84 7.23
N SER A 184 23.48 7.35 6.98
CA SER A 184 24.67 7.63 7.79
C SER A 184 25.07 9.12 7.84
N TRP A 185 24.52 9.94 6.95
CA TRP A 185 24.73 11.40 6.91
C TRP A 185 23.81 12.17 7.88
N GLN A 186 22.81 11.52 8.46
CA GLN A 186 21.97 12.14 9.48
C GLN A 186 22.74 12.21 10.81
N PRO A 187 22.87 13.37 11.45
CA PRO A 187 23.58 13.52 12.72
C PRO A 187 22.83 12.91 13.90
N TYR A 188 21.50 12.82 13.81
CA TYR A 188 20.59 12.18 14.76
C TYR A 188 19.26 11.86 14.07
N PHE A 189 18.45 11.00 14.69
CA PHE A 189 17.13 10.63 14.25
C PHE A 189 16.10 11.05 15.29
N GLY A 190 14.84 11.19 14.88
CA GLY A 190 13.77 11.70 15.73
C GLY A 190 13.73 13.22 15.87
N GLY A 191 12.87 13.70 16.77
CA GLY A 191 12.72 15.13 17.09
C GLY A 191 12.19 15.99 15.94
N ASN A 192 12.63 17.23 15.86
CA ASN A 192 12.09 18.23 14.93
C ASN A 192 12.91 18.41 13.64
N ARG A 193 13.89 17.55 13.39
CA ARG A 193 14.81 17.71 12.26
C ARG A 193 14.10 17.86 10.92
N PHE A 194 13.04 17.11 10.71
CA PHE A 194 12.22 17.16 9.48
C PHE A 194 11.47 18.50 9.29
N ARG A 195 11.32 19.31 10.34
CA ARG A 195 10.72 20.67 10.30
C ARG A 195 11.75 21.78 10.18
N GLU A 196 13.01 21.47 10.46
CA GLU A 196 14.11 22.45 10.57
C GLU A 196 15.04 22.41 9.34
N GLY A 197 14.57 21.85 8.20
CA GLY A 197 15.33 21.76 6.95
C GLY A 197 16.34 20.62 6.91
N GLY A 198 16.26 19.68 7.85
CA GLY A 198 17.09 18.46 7.88
C GLY A 198 16.36 17.21 7.45
N GLY A 199 15.14 17.35 6.94
CA GLY A 199 14.35 16.25 6.40
C GLY A 199 14.89 15.69 5.09
N SER A 200 14.31 14.58 4.65
CA SER A 200 14.61 13.93 3.37
C SER A 200 13.81 14.56 2.21
N HIS A 201 13.93 13.97 1.01
CA HIS A 201 13.04 14.27 -0.12
C HIS A 201 11.79 13.36 -0.14
N GLY A 202 11.30 12.97 1.03
CA GLY A 202 10.12 12.12 1.22
C GLY A 202 10.43 10.73 1.80
N CYS A 203 11.66 10.24 1.66
CA CYS A 203 12.07 8.95 2.20
C CYS A 203 12.08 8.91 3.73
N ILE A 204 11.95 7.73 4.29
CA ILE A 204 12.13 7.46 5.71
C ILE A 204 13.57 7.01 5.95
N ASN A 205 14.35 7.93 6.51
CA ASN A 205 15.75 7.71 6.88
C ASN A 205 15.83 6.95 8.20
N LEU A 206 16.62 5.91 8.25
CA LEU A 206 16.84 5.06 9.42
C LEU A 206 18.32 5.04 9.84
N PRO A 207 18.64 4.81 11.12
CA PRO A 207 19.96 4.35 11.55
C PRO A 207 20.35 3.09 10.78
N ALA A 208 21.64 2.92 10.50
CA ALA A 208 22.12 1.84 9.63
C ALA A 208 21.81 0.44 10.19
N ASP A 209 21.92 0.24 11.48
CA ASP A 209 21.56 -0.99 12.19
C ASP A 209 20.07 -1.29 12.10
N LYS A 210 19.22 -0.27 12.26
CA LYS A 210 17.75 -0.38 12.16
C LYS A 210 17.30 -0.64 10.72
N ALA A 211 17.94 0.01 9.74
CA ALA A 211 17.67 -0.27 8.33
C ALA A 211 18.06 -1.72 7.97
N ALA A 212 19.19 -2.22 8.48
CA ALA A 212 19.60 -3.61 8.31
C ALA A 212 18.59 -4.60 8.94
N GLU A 213 18.16 -4.31 10.17
CA GLU A 213 17.19 -5.14 10.88
C GLU A 213 15.84 -5.15 10.14
N LEU A 214 15.33 -4.00 9.72
CA LEU A 214 14.10 -3.88 8.96
C LEU A 214 14.20 -4.64 7.63
N TYR A 215 15.29 -4.44 6.87
CA TYR A 215 15.52 -5.10 5.58
C TYR A 215 15.47 -6.63 5.68
N ASN A 216 16.01 -7.18 6.76
CA ASN A 216 16.04 -8.63 6.95
C ASN A 216 14.70 -9.23 7.39
N ARG A 217 13.83 -8.42 8.00
CA ARG A 217 12.55 -8.88 8.58
C ARG A 217 11.33 -8.57 7.72
N ILE A 218 11.32 -7.43 7.02
CA ILE A 218 10.14 -6.98 6.28
C ILE A 218 9.89 -7.87 5.06
N ASP A 219 8.62 -8.21 4.85
CA ASP A 219 8.09 -8.86 3.65
C ASP A 219 7.36 -7.84 2.77
N GLU A 220 7.29 -8.10 1.45
CA GLU A 220 6.60 -7.23 0.49
C GLU A 220 5.08 -7.14 0.74
N SER A 221 4.50 -8.13 1.43
CA SER A 221 3.07 -8.16 1.78
C SER A 221 2.72 -7.25 2.98
N VAL A 222 3.71 -6.82 3.78
CA VAL A 222 3.48 -6.06 5.01
C VAL A 222 2.97 -4.66 4.71
N PRO A 223 1.78 -4.25 5.23
CA PRO A 223 1.29 -2.89 5.08
C PRO A 223 2.17 -1.89 5.84
N ILE A 224 2.32 -0.70 5.24
CA ILE A 224 3.07 0.43 5.81
C ILE A 224 2.07 1.57 5.99
N VAL A 225 1.78 1.93 7.23
CA VAL A 225 0.81 2.96 7.61
C VAL A 225 1.55 4.22 8.01
N CYS A 226 1.48 5.27 7.19
CA CYS A 226 2.08 6.58 7.45
C CYS A 226 0.99 7.58 7.83
N PHE A 227 1.20 8.34 8.93
CA PHE A 227 0.27 9.37 9.39
C PHE A 227 1.00 10.49 10.17
N TYR A 228 0.30 11.64 10.34
CA TYR A 228 0.75 12.77 11.14
C TYR A 228 0.03 12.89 12.47
#